data_cba0733cbf511d46ebaea9d3d801a75e
#
_entry.id   cba0733cbf511d46ebaea9d3d801a75e
#
_cell.length_a   1.000
_cell.length_b   1.000
_cell.length_c   1.000
_cell.angle_alpha   90.00
_cell.angle_beta   90.00
_cell.angle_gamma   90.00
#
_symmetry.space_group_name_H-M   'P 1'
#
loop_
_entity.id
_entity.type
_entity.pdbx_description
1 polymer ?
#
loop_
_entity_poly.entity_id
_entity_poly.type
_entity_poly.pdbx_seq_one_letter_code
_entity_poly.pdbx_strand_id
1 'polypeptide(L)'
;MLTGPSRQNGTICLPNGIVIGAGLTQDAFRDAPNFANAKSQDCGTPPWIHYHISGGSIDGRELAVSLCFYDQTLVSGDLSVDLYRPGPRSWTTYDLATEAATKDFHDCLLESIFGEAANGASFHAGRVSKDKAILNRPVSWSFPWGKVWSLHDPKGGGTSITVSYGNRHAAAVLAGPR
;
A
#
# COMPACT_ATOMS: atom_id res chain seq x y z
N MET A 1 10.53 0.48 -13.08
CA MET A 1 10.97 1.08 -11.79
C MET A 1 9.78 1.76 -11.17
N LEU A 2 9.45 1.47 -9.91
CA LEU A 2 8.43 2.22 -9.18
C LEU A 2 8.97 3.65 -9.02
N THR A 3 8.33 4.61 -9.65
CA THR A 3 8.54 6.00 -9.25
C THR A 3 7.55 6.27 -8.12
N GLY A 4 8.10 6.44 -6.95
CA GLY A 4 7.34 6.57 -5.72
C GLY A 4 6.38 7.74 -5.72
N PRO A 5 5.51 7.80 -4.70
CA PRO A 5 4.55 8.90 -4.60
C PRO A 5 5.26 10.22 -4.65
N SER A 6 4.82 11.09 -5.56
CA SER A 6 5.33 12.46 -5.61
C SER A 6 5.02 13.16 -4.29
N ARG A 7 6.02 13.78 -3.67
CA ARG A 7 5.82 14.62 -2.46
C ARG A 7 4.80 15.73 -2.67
N GLN A 8 4.64 16.18 -3.92
CA GLN A 8 3.77 17.30 -4.24
C GLN A 8 2.29 16.92 -4.35
N ASN A 9 1.98 15.77 -4.96
CA ASN A 9 0.60 15.42 -5.32
C ASN A 9 0.22 13.96 -5.06
N GLY A 10 1.11 13.15 -4.50
CA GLY A 10 0.86 11.75 -4.19
C GLY A 10 0.75 10.82 -5.40
N THR A 11 1.15 11.26 -6.58
CA THR A 11 1.11 10.41 -7.79
C THR A 11 2.14 9.30 -7.70
N ILE A 12 1.70 8.08 -7.95
CA ILE A 12 2.52 6.86 -8.03
C ILE A 12 2.41 6.29 -9.44
N CYS A 13 3.54 6.09 -10.10
CA CYS A 13 3.59 5.34 -11.35
C CYS A 13 3.99 3.90 -11.05
N LEU A 14 3.08 2.97 -11.25
CA LEU A 14 3.34 1.55 -11.06
C LEU A 14 4.27 1.00 -12.16
N PRO A 15 5.05 -0.06 -11.89
CA PRO A 15 5.93 -0.66 -12.89
C PRO A 15 5.24 -1.09 -14.19
N ASN A 16 3.95 -1.45 -14.14
CA ASN A 16 3.14 -1.77 -15.31
C ASN A 16 2.64 -0.54 -16.09
N GLY A 17 2.99 0.68 -15.66
CA GLY A 17 2.62 1.94 -16.30
C GLY A 17 1.27 2.53 -15.87
N ILE A 18 0.55 1.88 -14.97
CA ILE A 18 -0.66 2.47 -14.37
C ILE A 18 -0.24 3.60 -13.42
N VAL A 19 -0.93 4.73 -13.51
CA VAL A 19 -0.70 5.89 -12.66
C VAL A 19 -1.86 6.05 -11.70
N ILE A 20 -1.56 6.08 -10.39
CA ILE A 20 -2.53 6.33 -9.33
C ILE A 20 -2.19 7.62 -8.59
N GLY A 21 -3.21 8.29 -8.06
CA GLY A 21 -2.99 9.55 -7.36
C GLY A 21 -4.28 10.21 -6.85
N ALA A 22 -4.12 11.32 -6.16
CA ALA A 22 -5.25 12.09 -5.66
C ALA A 22 -6.14 12.58 -6.82
N GLY A 23 -7.43 12.31 -6.71
CA GLY A 23 -8.42 12.70 -7.74
C GLY A 23 -8.58 11.72 -8.91
N LEU A 24 -7.86 10.59 -8.90
CA LEU A 24 -8.12 9.54 -9.88
C LEU A 24 -9.56 9.05 -9.74
N THR A 25 -10.30 9.09 -10.86
CA THR A 25 -11.66 8.55 -10.91
C THR A 25 -11.65 7.10 -11.34
N GLN A 26 -12.71 6.36 -11.00
CA GLN A 26 -12.86 4.96 -11.38
C GLN A 26 -12.88 4.79 -12.90
N ASP A 27 -13.57 5.68 -13.63
CA ASP A 27 -13.62 5.65 -15.09
C ASP A 27 -12.23 5.89 -15.69
N ALA A 28 -11.53 6.94 -15.27
CA ALA A 28 -10.17 7.20 -15.75
C ALA A 28 -9.19 6.05 -15.43
N PHE A 29 -9.41 5.34 -14.32
CA PHE A 29 -8.63 4.14 -13.98
C PHE A 29 -8.92 2.99 -14.95
N ARG A 30 -10.20 2.73 -15.25
CA ARG A 30 -10.61 1.68 -16.19
C ARG A 30 -10.18 1.97 -17.64
N ASP A 31 -10.13 3.23 -18.01
CA ASP A 31 -9.70 3.68 -19.34
C ASP A 31 -8.17 3.71 -19.51
N ALA A 32 -7.41 3.46 -18.42
CA ALA A 32 -5.96 3.43 -18.49
C ALA A 32 -5.48 2.32 -19.45
N PRO A 33 -4.53 2.61 -20.38
CA PRO A 33 -4.12 1.68 -21.45
C PRO A 33 -3.66 0.30 -20.92
N ASN A 34 -3.12 0.27 -19.71
CA ASN A 34 -2.58 -0.95 -19.11
C ASN A 34 -3.57 -1.64 -18.15
N PHE A 35 -4.79 -1.12 -18.00
CA PHE A 35 -5.78 -1.69 -17.09
C PHE A 35 -6.14 -3.14 -17.47
N ALA A 36 -6.39 -3.41 -18.77
CA ALA A 36 -6.72 -4.75 -19.25
C ALA A 36 -5.63 -5.80 -18.94
N ASN A 37 -4.36 -5.37 -18.87
CA ASN A 37 -3.24 -6.24 -18.58
C ASN A 37 -2.99 -6.42 -17.08
N ALA A 38 -3.65 -5.65 -16.23
CA ALA A 38 -3.46 -5.66 -14.79
C ALA A 38 -4.18 -6.81 -14.08
N LYS A 39 -4.92 -7.67 -14.80
CA LYS A 39 -5.71 -8.78 -14.23
C LYS A 39 -6.56 -8.31 -13.04
N SER A 40 -7.31 -7.24 -13.25
CA SER A 40 -8.10 -6.63 -12.20
C SER A 40 -9.23 -7.53 -11.72
N GLN A 41 -9.45 -7.52 -10.42
CA GLN A 41 -10.64 -8.07 -9.79
C GLN A 41 -11.40 -6.93 -9.14
N ASP A 42 -12.63 -6.68 -9.62
CA ASP A 42 -13.56 -5.73 -9.03
C ASP A 42 -14.33 -6.44 -7.91
N CYS A 43 -14.36 -5.86 -6.74
CA CYS A 43 -15.18 -6.33 -5.63
C CYS A 43 -15.62 -5.14 -4.76
N GLY A 44 -16.70 -5.35 -4.05
CA GLY A 44 -17.27 -4.33 -3.18
C GLY A 44 -18.73 -4.04 -3.50
N THR A 45 -19.30 -3.12 -2.74
CA THR A 45 -20.67 -2.65 -2.91
C THR A 45 -20.68 -1.13 -2.94
N PRO A 46 -21.31 -0.50 -3.94
CA PRO A 46 -21.39 0.94 -3.99
C PRO A 46 -21.87 1.54 -2.65
N PRO A 47 -21.29 2.66 -2.19
CA PRO A 47 -20.32 3.53 -2.91
C PRO A 47 -18.86 3.07 -2.82
N TRP A 48 -18.55 1.93 -2.20
CA TRP A 48 -17.22 1.37 -2.03
C TRP A 48 -16.92 0.34 -3.10
N ILE A 49 -15.92 0.58 -3.92
CA ILE A 49 -15.44 -0.36 -4.94
C ILE A 49 -13.95 -0.60 -4.73
N HIS A 50 -13.55 -1.86 -4.76
CA HIS A 50 -12.16 -2.27 -4.61
C HIS A 50 -11.66 -2.94 -5.89
N TYR A 51 -10.45 -2.61 -6.29
CA TYR A 51 -9.74 -3.28 -7.37
C TYR A 51 -8.48 -3.93 -6.83
N HIS A 52 -8.29 -5.21 -7.16
CA HIS A 52 -7.05 -5.93 -6.91
C HIS A 52 -6.35 -6.14 -8.25
N ILE A 53 -5.17 -5.60 -8.40
CA ILE A 53 -4.42 -5.62 -9.66
C ILE A 53 -2.98 -6.05 -9.45
N SER A 54 -2.34 -6.57 -10.50
CA SER A 54 -0.90 -6.68 -10.57
C SER A 54 -0.33 -5.31 -10.95
N GLY A 55 0.52 -4.76 -10.11
CA GLY A 55 1.23 -3.49 -10.35
C GLY A 55 2.50 -3.65 -11.21
N GLY A 56 2.79 -4.88 -11.67
CA GLY A 56 4.05 -5.23 -12.31
C GLY A 56 5.06 -5.80 -11.31
N SER A 57 6.36 -5.54 -11.48
CA SER A 57 7.37 -6.06 -10.58
C SER A 57 8.38 -5.01 -10.13
N ILE A 58 8.89 -5.17 -8.91
CA ILE A 58 9.99 -4.39 -8.34
C ILE A 58 11.11 -5.38 -8.00
N ASP A 59 12.29 -5.18 -8.59
CA ASP A 59 13.45 -6.06 -8.41
C ASP A 59 13.15 -7.55 -8.64
N GLY A 60 12.34 -7.83 -9.70
CA GLY A 60 11.91 -9.17 -10.05
C GLY A 60 10.79 -9.76 -9.19
N ARG A 61 10.26 -9.01 -8.24
CA ARG A 61 9.20 -9.42 -7.31
C ARG A 61 7.87 -8.81 -7.72
N GLU A 62 6.80 -9.59 -7.65
CA GLU A 62 5.47 -9.11 -8.02
C GLU A 62 4.99 -8.03 -7.03
N LEU A 63 4.45 -6.95 -7.59
CA LEU A 63 3.77 -5.90 -6.84
C LEU A 63 2.27 -6.14 -6.91
N ALA A 64 1.68 -6.56 -5.81
CA ALA A 64 0.23 -6.61 -5.64
C ALA A 64 -0.28 -5.23 -5.21
N VAL A 65 -1.36 -4.77 -5.82
CA VAL A 65 -1.97 -3.47 -5.53
C VAL A 65 -3.46 -3.64 -5.29
N SER A 66 -3.95 -3.08 -4.18
CA SER A 66 -5.38 -2.96 -3.89
C SER A 66 -5.75 -1.49 -3.89
N LEU A 67 -6.73 -1.09 -4.68
CA LEU A 67 -7.22 0.27 -4.76
C LEU A 67 -8.64 0.33 -4.22
N CYS A 68 -8.92 1.33 -3.40
CA CYS A 68 -10.25 1.57 -2.84
C CYS A 68 -10.80 2.90 -3.38
N PHE A 69 -11.93 2.81 -4.07
CA PHE A 69 -12.70 3.96 -4.55
C PHE A 69 -13.93 4.15 -3.68
N TYR A 70 -14.25 5.40 -3.37
CA TYR A 70 -15.48 5.83 -2.75
C TYR A 70 -16.15 6.87 -3.62
N ASP A 71 -17.42 6.63 -3.97
CA ASP A 71 -18.19 7.51 -4.84
C ASP A 71 -17.37 7.94 -6.07
N GLN A 72 -16.89 6.94 -6.82
CA GLN A 72 -16.09 7.07 -8.07
C GLN A 72 -14.68 7.66 -7.88
N THR A 73 -14.24 8.04 -6.69
CA THR A 73 -12.93 8.67 -6.49
C THR A 73 -12.01 7.78 -5.66
N LEU A 74 -10.75 7.66 -6.06
CA LEU A 74 -9.72 6.95 -5.30
C LEU A 74 -9.51 7.60 -3.93
N VAL A 75 -9.66 6.81 -2.87
CA VAL A 75 -9.44 7.25 -1.48
C VAL A 75 -8.24 6.61 -0.83
N SER A 76 -7.89 5.38 -1.22
CA SER A 76 -6.68 4.73 -0.73
C SER A 76 -6.16 3.66 -1.69
N GLY A 77 -4.90 3.31 -1.51
CA GLY A 77 -4.27 2.17 -2.17
C GLY A 77 -3.31 1.46 -1.22
N ASP A 78 -3.33 0.13 -1.28
CA ASP A 78 -2.36 -0.72 -0.59
C ASP A 78 -1.46 -1.39 -1.62
N LEU A 79 -0.15 -1.28 -1.40
CA LEU A 79 0.88 -1.86 -2.24
C LEU A 79 1.67 -2.87 -1.41
N SER A 80 1.84 -4.08 -1.92
CA SER A 80 2.61 -5.11 -1.25
C SER A 80 3.54 -5.81 -2.22
N VAL A 81 4.81 -5.87 -1.88
CA VAL A 81 5.81 -6.66 -2.59
C VAL A 81 6.00 -7.96 -1.81
N ASP A 82 5.66 -9.09 -2.41
CA ASP A 82 5.84 -10.39 -1.76
C ASP A 82 7.28 -10.88 -1.98
N LEU A 83 8.07 -10.90 -0.92
CA LEU A 83 9.48 -11.22 -1.03
C LEU A 83 9.77 -12.71 -1.25
N TYR A 84 8.94 -13.64 -0.78
CA TYR A 84 9.36 -15.04 -0.70
C TYR A 84 8.25 -16.10 -0.76
N ARG A 85 7.02 -15.81 -1.24
CA ARG A 85 5.94 -16.80 -1.16
C ARG A 85 5.51 -17.35 -2.51
N PRO A 86 5.81 -18.59 -2.83
CA PRO A 86 5.05 -19.35 -3.81
C PRO A 86 3.70 -19.75 -3.20
N GLY A 87 2.60 -19.23 -3.76
CA GLY A 87 1.25 -19.67 -3.41
C GLY A 87 0.43 -18.67 -2.57
N PRO A 88 -0.84 -19.03 -2.29
CA PRO A 88 -1.75 -18.14 -1.58
C PRO A 88 -1.30 -17.92 -0.12
N ARG A 89 -1.45 -16.67 0.36
CA ARG A 89 -1.21 -16.35 1.76
C ARG A 89 -2.17 -17.14 2.65
N SER A 90 -1.63 -17.84 3.63
CA SER A 90 -2.42 -18.53 4.65
C SER A 90 -1.69 -18.49 5.99
N TRP A 91 -2.42 -18.67 7.08
CA TRP A 91 -1.82 -18.75 8.41
C TRP A 91 -0.85 -19.93 8.56
N THR A 92 -1.02 -20.98 7.78
CA THR A 92 -0.12 -22.13 7.79
C THR A 92 1.23 -21.85 7.11
N THR A 93 1.30 -20.82 6.27
CA THR A 93 2.51 -20.36 5.58
C THR A 93 3.07 -19.06 6.15
N TYR A 94 2.49 -18.57 7.26
CA TYR A 94 3.00 -17.38 7.93
C TYR A 94 4.38 -17.63 8.51
N ASP A 95 5.32 -16.75 8.14
CA ASP A 95 6.68 -16.74 8.68
C ASP A 95 7.06 -15.33 9.13
N LEU A 96 7.34 -15.22 10.42
CA LEU A 96 7.63 -13.93 11.06
C LEU A 96 8.87 -13.24 10.48
N ALA A 97 9.90 -14.01 10.15
CA ALA A 97 11.15 -13.45 9.60
C ALA A 97 10.93 -12.92 8.18
N THR A 98 10.15 -13.62 7.37
CA THR A 98 9.76 -13.18 6.02
C THR A 98 8.92 -11.91 6.08
N GLU A 99 7.94 -11.83 6.97
CA GLU A 99 7.14 -10.61 7.15
C GLU A 99 7.99 -9.42 7.63
N ALA A 100 8.92 -9.66 8.56
CA ALA A 100 9.84 -8.62 9.00
C ALA A 100 10.76 -8.15 7.87
N ALA A 101 11.27 -9.06 7.04
CA ALA A 101 12.07 -8.69 5.86
C ALA A 101 11.24 -7.90 4.83
N THR A 102 9.98 -8.27 4.61
CA THR A 102 9.06 -7.54 3.74
C THR A 102 8.79 -6.13 4.28
N LYS A 103 8.54 -6.01 5.58
CA LYS A 103 8.34 -4.72 6.25
C LYS A 103 9.57 -3.83 6.12
N ASP A 104 10.76 -4.36 6.37
CA ASP A 104 12.01 -3.63 6.26
C ASP A 104 12.29 -3.18 4.83
N PHE A 105 11.98 -4.02 3.83
CA PHE A 105 12.05 -3.64 2.42
C PHE A 105 11.10 -2.48 2.08
N HIS A 106 9.84 -2.52 2.54
CA HIS A 106 8.87 -1.45 2.34
C HIS A 106 9.33 -0.15 3.00
N ASP A 107 9.86 -0.23 4.22
CA ASP A 107 10.36 0.93 4.95
C ASP A 107 11.54 1.57 4.22
N CYS A 108 12.55 0.78 3.82
CA CYS A 108 13.71 1.26 3.06
C CYS A 108 13.29 1.88 1.71
N LEU A 109 12.32 1.28 1.01
CA LEU A 109 11.78 1.83 -0.22
C LEU A 109 11.18 3.21 0.00
N LEU A 110 10.34 3.37 1.02
CA LEU A 110 9.71 4.65 1.34
C LEU A 110 10.73 5.68 1.85
N GLU A 111 11.70 5.28 2.66
CA GLU A 111 12.79 6.16 3.12
C GLU A 111 13.66 6.65 1.95
N SER A 112 13.90 5.81 0.94
CA SER A 112 14.62 6.22 -0.26
C SER A 112 13.89 7.30 -1.07
N ILE A 113 12.56 7.34 -0.99
CA ILE A 113 11.70 8.28 -1.70
C ILE A 113 11.47 9.57 -0.87
N PHE A 114 11.20 9.42 0.42
CA PHE A 114 10.75 10.51 1.28
C PHE A 114 11.79 10.99 2.29
N GLY A 115 12.94 10.31 2.39
CA GLY A 115 13.90 10.52 3.46
C GLY A 115 13.41 9.90 4.78
N GLU A 116 14.13 10.14 5.85
CA GLU A 116 13.84 9.60 7.17
C GLU A 116 12.41 9.92 7.63
N ALA A 117 11.72 8.93 8.18
CA ALA A 117 10.35 9.09 8.64
C ALA A 117 10.30 9.96 9.91
N ALA A 118 9.35 10.88 9.96
CA ALA A 118 9.17 11.77 11.12
C ALA A 118 8.87 10.99 12.43
N ASN A 119 8.36 9.78 12.33
CA ASN A 119 7.99 8.91 13.45
C ASN A 119 8.94 7.72 13.62
N GLY A 120 10.13 7.75 13.06
CA GLY A 120 11.19 6.76 13.26
C GLY A 120 11.69 6.73 14.72
N ALA A 121 10.75 6.65 15.67
CA ALA A 121 11.06 6.54 17.08
C ALA A 121 11.80 5.23 17.32
N SER A 122 12.99 5.35 17.88
CA SER A 122 13.76 4.26 18.43
C SER A 122 12.88 3.42 19.34
N PHE A 123 12.45 2.28 18.83
CA PHE A 123 11.78 1.28 19.66
C PHE A 123 12.80 0.81 20.71
N HIS A 124 12.51 0.97 21.99
CA HIS A 124 13.34 0.45 23.05
C HIS A 124 13.38 -1.09 22.97
N ALA A 125 14.41 -1.60 22.35
CA ALA A 125 14.64 -3.02 22.02
C ALA A 125 14.90 -3.93 23.23
N GLY A 126 14.38 -3.61 24.41
CA GLY A 126 14.77 -4.30 25.64
C GLY A 126 14.22 -5.72 25.85
N ARG A 127 13.16 -6.16 25.15
CA ARG A 127 12.51 -7.47 25.38
C ARG A 127 11.82 -8.11 24.17
N VAL A 128 11.94 -7.56 22.97
CA VAL A 128 11.25 -8.04 21.79
C VAL A 128 12.29 -8.55 20.79
N SER A 129 12.00 -9.67 20.10
CA SER A 129 12.89 -10.14 19.02
C SER A 129 13.06 -9.06 17.95
N LYS A 130 14.20 -9.09 17.23
CA LYS A 130 14.47 -8.13 16.15
C LYS A 130 13.31 -8.05 15.14
N ASP A 131 12.76 -9.20 14.73
CA ASP A 131 11.67 -9.28 13.75
C ASP A 131 10.39 -8.61 14.27
N LYS A 132 10.02 -8.86 15.53
CA LYS A 132 8.87 -8.18 16.15
C LYS A 132 9.09 -6.68 16.29
N ALA A 133 10.30 -6.23 16.54
CA ALA A 133 10.63 -4.81 16.60
C ALA A 133 10.44 -4.14 15.23
N ILE A 134 10.87 -4.79 14.14
CA ILE A 134 10.66 -4.31 12.77
C ILE A 134 9.18 -4.26 12.44
N LEU A 135 8.42 -5.33 12.67
CA LEU A 135 6.99 -5.40 12.35
C LEU A 135 6.17 -4.35 13.11
N ASN A 136 6.53 -4.02 14.33
CA ASN A 136 5.84 -3.02 15.15
C ASN A 136 6.36 -1.58 14.96
N ARG A 137 7.37 -1.36 14.10
CA ARG A 137 7.92 -0.03 13.84
C ARG A 137 6.91 0.81 13.05
N PRO A 138 6.37 1.92 13.60
CA PRO A 138 5.52 2.82 12.83
C PRO A 138 6.39 3.65 11.89
N VAL A 139 6.14 3.57 10.60
CA VAL A 139 6.84 4.37 9.58
C VAL A 139 5.79 5.10 8.76
N SER A 140 5.78 6.43 8.80
CA SER A 140 4.78 7.21 8.06
C SER A 140 5.25 8.62 7.71
N TRP A 141 4.67 9.14 6.61
CA TRP A 141 4.85 10.50 6.12
C TRP A 141 3.48 11.12 5.88
N SER A 142 3.35 12.41 6.23
CA SER A 142 2.13 13.19 6.01
C SER A 142 2.41 14.33 5.06
N PHE A 143 1.51 14.53 4.10
CA PHE A 143 1.60 15.54 3.04
C PHE A 143 0.26 16.29 2.93
N PRO A 144 0.22 17.47 2.27
CA PRO A 144 -1.04 18.17 2.04
C PRO A 144 -2.09 17.37 1.27
N TRP A 145 -1.66 16.41 0.42
CA TRP A 145 -2.53 15.55 -0.36
C TRP A 145 -2.98 14.27 0.37
N GLY A 146 -2.32 13.90 1.48
CA GLY A 146 -2.65 12.67 2.19
C GLY A 146 -1.52 12.12 3.05
N LYS A 147 -1.54 10.81 3.26
CA LYS A 147 -0.59 10.11 4.11
C LYS A 147 -0.09 8.83 3.47
N VAL A 148 1.18 8.51 3.69
CA VAL A 148 1.79 7.23 3.32
C VAL A 148 2.33 6.57 4.58
N TRP A 149 2.13 5.28 4.72
CA TRP A 149 2.72 4.51 5.81
C TRP A 149 2.99 3.07 5.41
N SER A 150 3.98 2.48 6.04
CA SER A 150 4.26 1.05 5.98
C SER A 150 3.79 0.42 7.29
N LEU A 151 2.99 -0.63 7.18
CA LEU A 151 2.44 -1.32 8.35
C LEU A 151 2.48 -2.84 8.16
N HIS A 152 2.48 -3.53 9.29
CA HIS A 152 2.15 -4.94 9.38
C HIS A 152 0.77 -5.10 10.02
N ASP A 153 -0.11 -5.84 9.35
CA ASP A 153 -1.40 -6.23 9.91
C ASP A 153 -1.26 -7.59 10.64
N PRO A 154 -1.24 -7.61 11.97
CA PRO A 154 -1.09 -8.85 12.72
C PRO A 154 -2.31 -9.78 12.59
N LYS A 155 -3.47 -9.26 12.16
CA LYS A 155 -4.69 -10.06 11.94
C LYS A 155 -4.72 -10.65 10.54
N GLY A 156 -4.37 -9.87 9.53
CA GLY A 156 -4.27 -10.30 8.14
C GLY A 156 -2.98 -11.06 7.84
N GLY A 157 -1.98 -11.00 8.73
CA GLY A 157 -0.70 -11.68 8.57
C GLY A 157 0.12 -11.15 7.39
N GLY A 158 -0.06 -9.91 7.02
CA GLY A 158 0.62 -9.31 5.88
C GLY A 158 1.19 -7.93 6.15
N THR A 159 2.15 -7.54 5.32
CA THR A 159 2.80 -6.23 5.36
C THR A 159 2.50 -5.48 4.07
N SER A 160 2.15 -4.20 4.19
CA SER A 160 1.84 -3.34 3.04
C SER A 160 2.34 -1.91 3.23
N ILE A 161 2.48 -1.23 2.09
CA ILE A 161 2.54 0.23 2.02
C ILE A 161 1.10 0.69 1.76
N THR A 162 0.57 1.53 2.63
CA THR A 162 -0.75 2.15 2.42
C THR A 162 -0.59 3.61 2.07
N VAL A 163 -1.32 4.05 1.06
CA VAL A 163 -1.44 5.44 0.64
C VAL A 163 -2.89 5.87 0.82
N SER A 164 -3.12 6.96 1.55
CA SER A 164 -4.44 7.55 1.74
C SER A 164 -4.47 8.96 1.16
N TYR A 165 -5.46 9.25 0.34
CA TYR A 165 -5.60 10.52 -0.38
C TYR A 165 -6.56 11.48 0.33
N GLY A 166 -5.99 12.39 1.11
CA GLY A 166 -6.70 13.50 1.78
C GLY A 166 -7.68 13.06 2.87
N ASN A 167 -8.52 14.02 3.29
CA ASN A 167 -9.57 13.78 4.28
C ASN A 167 -10.77 12.98 3.71
N ARG A 168 -10.76 12.63 2.42
CA ARG A 168 -11.84 11.89 1.75
C ARG A 168 -12.00 10.50 2.34
N HIS A 169 -10.91 9.81 2.68
CA HIS A 169 -10.98 8.51 3.34
C HIS A 169 -11.65 8.64 4.72
N ALA A 170 -11.25 9.62 5.53
CA ALA A 170 -11.86 9.87 6.83
C ALA A 170 -13.35 10.26 6.68
N ALA A 171 -13.68 11.13 5.71
CA ALA A 171 -15.05 11.50 5.43
C ALA A 171 -15.89 10.31 4.95
N ALA A 172 -15.34 9.44 4.12
CA ALA A 172 -15.98 8.23 3.63
C ALA A 172 -16.25 7.22 4.77
N VAL A 173 -15.27 7.03 5.66
CA VAL A 173 -15.44 6.17 6.85
C VAL A 173 -16.49 6.72 7.79
N LEU A 174 -16.54 8.04 8.00
CA LEU A 174 -17.54 8.69 8.86
C LEU A 174 -18.94 8.65 8.26
N ALA A 175 -19.07 8.65 6.93
CA ALA A 175 -20.38 8.55 6.27
C ALA A 175 -21.06 7.18 6.49
N GLY A 176 -20.28 6.14 6.82
CA GLY A 176 -20.79 4.78 7.03
C GLY A 176 -21.38 4.15 5.76
N PRO A 177 -21.73 2.88 5.78
CA PRO A 177 -22.58 2.30 4.73
C PRO A 177 -23.98 2.91 4.84
N ARG A 178 -24.46 3.50 3.74
CA ARG A 178 -25.86 3.95 3.61
C ARG A 178 -26.77 2.78 3.39
#